data_41c2216d062e0414a767043605ec2098
#
_entry.id   41c2216d062e0414a767043605ec2098
#
_cell.length_a   1.000
_cell.length_b   1.000
_cell.length_c   1.000
_cell.angle_alpha   90.00
_cell.angle_beta   90.00
_cell.angle_gamma   90.00
#
_symmetry.space_group_name_H-M   'P 1'
#
loop_
_entity.id
_entity.type
_entity.pdbx_description
1 polymer ?
#
loop_
_entity_poly.entity_id
_entity_poly.type
_entity_poly.pdbx_seq_one_letter_code
_entity_poly.pdbx_strand_id
1 'polypeptide(L)'
;MSQTKISKLLEDKKFKPHHYNTGEAIDWTSSTGSISLDMFMDGGLAPGIFRLSGEPESGKTSFALNCAKIFQETVDDAFVFYVNAEGRLNKNLLERSGISTDEDKWFCLDSNMLEPSLGMIKELVTDNIEKKKYLFILDSSDALCRVDDLSKDFK
;
A
#
# COMPACT_ATOMS: atom_id res chain seq x y z
N MET A 1 -35.91 22.77 -8.75
CA MET A 1 -35.77 21.33 -8.48
C MET A 1 -35.18 21.15 -7.08
N SER A 2 -35.86 20.41 -6.20
CA SER A 2 -35.39 20.20 -4.83
C SER A 2 -34.14 19.29 -4.87
N GLN A 3 -32.99 19.79 -4.44
CA GLN A 3 -31.80 18.99 -4.28
C GLN A 3 -32.07 17.90 -3.24
N THR A 4 -31.82 16.65 -3.60
CA THR A 4 -31.93 15.53 -2.66
C THR A 4 -30.83 15.61 -1.59
N LYS A 5 -31.05 15.00 -0.40
CA LYS A 5 -30.01 14.91 0.63
C LYS A 5 -28.70 14.33 0.09
N ILE A 6 -28.80 13.39 -0.83
CA ILE A 6 -27.64 12.74 -1.47
C ILE A 6 -26.86 13.74 -2.32
N SER A 7 -27.52 14.56 -3.15
CA SER A 7 -26.81 15.55 -3.98
C SER A 7 -26.05 16.57 -3.14
N LYS A 8 -26.61 16.99 -1.99
CA LYS A 8 -25.91 17.87 -1.05
C LYS A 8 -24.68 17.24 -0.42
N LEU A 9 -24.76 15.95 -0.06
CA LEU A 9 -23.59 15.20 0.46
C LEU A 9 -22.51 15.05 -0.61
N LEU A 10 -22.89 14.81 -1.85
CA LEU A 10 -21.95 14.68 -2.98
C LEU A 10 -21.25 16.01 -3.32
N GLU A 11 -21.88 17.14 -3.07
CA GLU A 11 -21.32 18.48 -3.30
C GLU A 11 -20.47 18.99 -2.13
N ASP A 12 -20.56 18.35 -0.94
CA ASP A 12 -19.82 18.74 0.25
C ASP A 12 -18.31 18.54 0.01
N LYS A 13 -17.55 19.64 0.13
CA LYS A 13 -16.09 19.66 -0.06
C LYS A 13 -15.34 18.65 0.82
N LYS A 14 -15.90 18.32 1.99
CA LYS A 14 -15.34 17.35 2.93
C LYS A 14 -15.39 15.92 2.37
N PHE A 15 -16.44 15.57 1.64
CA PHE A 15 -16.65 14.22 1.13
C PHE A 15 -16.26 14.06 -0.35
N LYS A 16 -16.18 15.17 -1.09
CA LYS A 16 -15.85 15.16 -2.52
C LYS A 16 -14.58 14.35 -2.86
N PRO A 17 -13.48 14.42 -2.11
CA PRO A 17 -12.29 13.62 -2.38
C PRO A 17 -12.48 12.09 -2.20
N HIS A 18 -13.57 11.70 -1.54
CA HIS A 18 -13.87 10.30 -1.23
C HIS A 18 -14.94 9.70 -2.13
N HIS A 19 -15.40 10.45 -3.14
CA HIS A 19 -16.39 9.95 -4.08
C HIS A 19 -15.77 9.07 -5.14
N TYR A 20 -16.19 7.83 -5.18
CA TYR A 20 -15.79 6.90 -6.21
C TYR A 20 -16.22 7.36 -7.62
N ASN A 21 -17.40 7.98 -7.72
CA ASN A 21 -17.98 8.41 -9.01
C ASN A 21 -17.35 9.67 -9.61
N THR A 22 -16.45 10.34 -8.91
CA THR A 22 -15.71 11.51 -9.40
C THR A 22 -14.27 11.17 -9.70
N GLY A 23 -13.87 9.91 -9.51
CA GLY A 23 -12.51 9.43 -9.72
C GLY A 23 -12.09 9.56 -11.18
N GLU A 24 -10.85 9.91 -11.38
CA GLU A 24 -10.17 9.74 -12.65
C GLU A 24 -10.20 8.25 -13.03
N ALA A 25 -10.22 7.97 -14.32
CA ALA A 25 -10.12 6.59 -14.79
C ALA A 25 -8.80 5.99 -14.29
N ILE A 26 -8.84 4.74 -13.86
CA ILE A 26 -7.63 3.98 -13.52
C ILE A 26 -6.81 3.86 -14.82
N ASP A 27 -5.64 4.45 -14.83
CA ASP A 27 -4.76 4.54 -16.00
C ASP A 27 -3.64 3.51 -15.99
N TRP A 28 -3.53 2.70 -14.91
CA TRP A 28 -2.51 1.69 -14.78
C TRP A 28 -2.97 0.50 -13.92
N THR A 29 -2.41 -0.65 -14.21
CA THR A 29 -2.48 -1.86 -13.39
C THR A 29 -1.09 -2.47 -13.30
N SER A 30 -0.82 -3.24 -12.25
CA SER A 30 0.42 -3.98 -12.08
C SER A 30 0.11 -5.46 -11.97
N SER A 31 0.76 -6.30 -12.76
CA SER A 31 0.62 -7.75 -12.66
C SER A 31 1.00 -8.25 -11.26
N THR A 32 0.32 -9.26 -10.77
CA THR A 32 0.69 -9.98 -9.55
C THR A 32 1.79 -11.03 -9.79
N GLY A 33 2.12 -11.29 -11.06
CA GLY A 33 2.99 -12.40 -11.48
C GLY A 33 2.27 -13.73 -11.61
N SER A 34 0.97 -13.77 -11.36
CA SER A 34 0.13 -14.95 -11.55
C SER A 34 -0.93 -14.68 -12.61
N ILE A 35 -0.83 -15.32 -13.76
CA ILE A 35 -1.78 -15.15 -14.87
C ILE A 35 -3.22 -15.39 -14.41
N SER A 36 -3.44 -16.43 -13.61
CA SER A 36 -4.79 -16.75 -13.13
C SER A 36 -5.34 -15.67 -12.20
N LEU A 37 -4.50 -15.10 -11.34
CA LEU A 37 -4.90 -14.04 -10.42
C LEU A 37 -5.13 -12.74 -11.19
N ASP A 38 -4.26 -12.40 -12.14
CA ASP A 38 -4.40 -11.23 -12.98
C ASP A 38 -5.67 -11.26 -13.82
N MET A 39 -6.02 -12.43 -14.40
CA MET A 39 -7.28 -12.62 -15.09
C MET A 39 -8.50 -12.43 -14.18
N PHE A 40 -8.42 -12.93 -12.95
CA PHE A 40 -9.48 -12.75 -11.94
C PHE A 40 -9.63 -11.29 -11.49
N MET A 41 -8.51 -10.54 -11.45
CA MET A 41 -8.45 -9.15 -11.01
C MET A 41 -8.54 -8.13 -12.17
N ASP A 42 -8.93 -8.56 -13.35
CA ASP A 42 -9.07 -7.71 -14.54
C ASP A 42 -7.77 -6.93 -14.88
N GLY A 43 -6.65 -7.64 -14.85
CA GLY A 43 -5.33 -7.12 -15.23
C GLY A 43 -4.33 -6.97 -14.09
N GLY A 44 -4.69 -7.38 -12.87
CA GLY A 44 -3.80 -7.35 -11.71
C GLY A 44 -4.17 -6.31 -10.66
N LEU A 45 -3.14 -5.79 -9.97
CA LEU A 45 -3.33 -4.77 -8.93
C LEU A 45 -3.62 -3.41 -9.56
N ALA A 46 -4.79 -2.86 -9.28
CA ALA A 46 -5.17 -1.48 -9.58
C ALA A 46 -5.06 -0.62 -8.30
N PRO A 47 -5.13 0.72 -8.39
CA PRO A 47 -5.22 1.57 -7.21
C PRO A 47 -6.35 1.14 -6.27
N GLY A 48 -6.01 0.78 -5.03
CA GLY A 48 -6.96 0.27 -4.05
C GLY A 48 -6.27 -0.32 -2.83
N ILE A 49 -7.04 -0.97 -1.98
CA ILE A 49 -6.55 -1.67 -0.79
C ILE A 49 -6.75 -3.16 -0.97
N PHE A 50 -5.65 -3.91 -0.89
CA PHE A 50 -5.63 -5.36 -1.00
C PHE A 50 -5.21 -5.97 0.33
N ARG A 51 -5.93 -7.00 0.76
CA ARG A 51 -5.56 -7.79 1.94
C ARG A 51 -5.11 -9.18 1.50
N LEU A 52 -3.87 -9.52 1.88
CA LEU A 52 -3.32 -10.86 1.72
C LEU A 52 -3.36 -11.58 3.06
N SER A 53 -4.09 -12.67 3.15
CA SER A 53 -4.21 -13.48 4.37
C SER A 53 -3.89 -14.95 4.09
N GLY A 54 -3.39 -15.65 5.10
CA GLY A 54 -3.03 -17.06 5.02
C GLY A 54 -2.23 -17.51 6.22
N GLU A 55 -2.02 -18.80 6.34
CA GLU A 55 -1.25 -19.42 7.41
C GLU A 55 0.17 -18.84 7.52
N PRO A 56 0.81 -18.91 8.70
CA PRO A 56 2.23 -18.59 8.84
C PRO A 56 3.06 -19.35 7.80
N GLU A 57 4.12 -18.71 7.30
CA GLU A 57 5.05 -19.28 6.31
C GLU A 57 4.43 -19.70 4.96
N SER A 58 3.19 -19.30 4.66
CA SER A 58 2.53 -19.61 3.40
C SER A 58 3.02 -18.80 2.20
N GLY A 59 4.08 -17.99 2.36
CA GLY A 59 4.69 -17.21 1.29
C GLY A 59 4.10 -15.81 1.08
N LYS A 60 3.33 -15.26 2.03
CA LYS A 60 2.71 -13.91 1.92
C LYS A 60 3.74 -12.82 1.63
N THR A 61 4.81 -12.76 2.43
CA THR A 61 5.89 -11.79 2.23
C THR A 61 6.56 -11.96 0.87
N SER A 62 6.84 -13.21 0.45
CA SER A 62 7.45 -13.48 -0.86
C SER A 62 6.54 -13.05 -2.01
N PHE A 63 5.23 -13.26 -1.88
CA PHE A 63 4.25 -12.78 -2.86
C PHE A 63 4.19 -11.25 -2.90
N ALA A 64 4.16 -10.58 -1.75
CA ALA A 64 4.17 -9.12 -1.67
C ALA A 64 5.43 -8.51 -2.30
N LEU A 65 6.61 -9.10 -2.05
CA LEU A 65 7.86 -8.67 -2.67
C LEU A 65 7.88 -8.92 -4.19
N ASN A 66 7.28 -10.03 -4.65
CA ASN A 66 7.15 -10.27 -6.10
C ASN A 66 6.25 -9.23 -6.76
N CYS A 67 5.11 -8.90 -6.15
CA CYS A 67 4.25 -7.80 -6.63
C CYS A 67 5.01 -6.46 -6.65
N ALA A 68 5.79 -6.17 -5.61
CA ALA A 68 6.58 -4.95 -5.51
C ALA A 68 7.65 -4.87 -6.61
N LYS A 69 8.35 -5.97 -6.89
CA LYS A 69 9.30 -6.07 -8.00
C LYS A 69 8.64 -5.76 -9.33
N ILE A 70 7.54 -6.46 -9.65
CA ILE A 70 6.82 -6.28 -10.92
C ILE A 70 6.30 -4.84 -11.02
N PHE A 71 5.79 -4.27 -9.93
CA PHE A 71 5.36 -2.89 -9.87
C PHE A 71 6.50 -1.91 -10.24
N GLN A 72 7.70 -2.11 -9.69
CA GLN A 72 8.88 -1.31 -10.04
C GLN A 72 9.35 -1.48 -11.49
N GLU A 73 9.11 -2.65 -12.09
CA GLU A 73 9.52 -2.96 -13.46
C GLU A 73 8.53 -2.49 -14.52
N THR A 74 7.24 -2.40 -14.18
CA THR A 74 6.17 -2.21 -15.17
C THR A 74 5.41 -0.90 -15.03
N VAL A 75 5.50 -0.24 -13.89
CA VAL A 75 4.77 1.00 -13.63
C VAL A 75 5.76 2.17 -13.63
N ASP A 76 5.51 3.17 -14.48
CA ASP A 76 6.32 4.38 -14.54
C ASP A 76 6.22 5.17 -13.22
N ASP A 77 7.33 5.74 -12.77
CA ASP A 77 7.43 6.51 -11.52
C ASP A 77 7.02 5.70 -10.28
N ALA A 78 7.21 4.39 -10.32
CA ALA A 78 6.90 3.47 -9.23
C ALA A 78 7.78 3.70 -8.01
N PHE A 79 7.17 3.76 -6.83
CA PHE A 79 7.87 3.80 -5.55
C PHE A 79 7.23 2.83 -4.56
N VAL A 80 8.03 1.97 -3.95
CA VAL A 80 7.57 1.01 -2.94
C VAL A 80 7.94 1.47 -1.55
N PHE A 81 6.96 1.62 -0.68
CA PHE A 81 7.14 1.91 0.73
C PHE A 81 6.74 0.68 1.55
N TYR A 82 7.71 0.05 2.19
CA TYR A 82 7.52 -1.18 2.94
C TYR A 82 7.60 -0.93 4.44
N VAL A 83 6.57 -1.33 5.18
CA VAL A 83 6.57 -1.32 6.65
C VAL A 83 6.85 -2.73 7.15
N ASN A 84 8.06 -2.95 7.67
CA ASN A 84 8.54 -4.21 8.23
C ASN A 84 8.13 -4.30 9.71
N ALA A 85 6.83 -4.48 9.97
CA ALA A 85 6.31 -4.48 11.34
C ALA A 85 6.69 -5.73 12.14
N GLU A 86 6.92 -6.87 11.47
CA GLU A 86 7.36 -8.11 12.11
C GLU A 86 8.89 -8.21 12.24
N GLY A 87 9.64 -7.31 11.62
CA GLY A 87 11.12 -7.35 11.65
C GLY A 87 11.73 -8.56 10.91
N ARG A 88 10.99 -9.19 10.01
CA ARG A 88 11.44 -10.43 9.32
C ARG A 88 12.10 -10.17 7.98
N LEU A 89 11.93 -8.97 7.43
CA LEU A 89 12.57 -8.59 6.19
C LEU A 89 14.08 -8.47 6.39
N ASN A 90 14.84 -9.21 5.61
CA ASN A 90 16.29 -9.20 5.69
C ASN A 90 16.91 -9.03 4.30
N LYS A 91 18.20 -8.68 4.28
CA LYS A 91 18.95 -8.41 3.06
C LYS A 91 18.92 -9.59 2.09
N ASN A 92 19.09 -10.81 2.57
CA ASN A 92 19.10 -12.00 1.72
C ASN A 92 17.72 -12.21 1.04
N LEU A 93 16.63 -11.91 1.72
CA LEU A 93 15.29 -12.03 1.16
C LEU A 93 15.07 -10.97 0.07
N LEU A 94 15.53 -9.73 0.29
CA LEU A 94 15.47 -8.67 -0.71
C LEU A 94 16.31 -9.02 -1.95
N GLU A 95 17.55 -9.43 -1.78
CA GLU A 95 18.43 -9.84 -2.89
C GLU A 95 17.82 -10.99 -3.70
N ARG A 96 17.24 -12.00 -3.03
CA ARG A 96 16.62 -13.14 -3.71
C ARG A 96 15.30 -12.77 -4.42
N SER A 97 14.58 -11.78 -3.93
CA SER A 97 13.35 -11.30 -4.57
C SER A 97 13.62 -10.56 -5.87
N GLY A 98 14.84 -10.02 -6.04
CA GLY A 98 15.24 -9.23 -7.18
C GLY A 98 14.57 -7.84 -7.23
N ILE A 99 14.05 -7.37 -6.10
CA ILE A 99 13.50 -6.02 -5.97
C ILE A 99 14.65 -4.99 -5.99
N SER A 100 14.43 -3.84 -6.63
CA SER A 100 15.37 -2.72 -6.52
C SER A 100 15.23 -2.06 -5.16
N THR A 101 16.38 -1.85 -4.50
CA THR A 101 16.47 -1.14 -3.22
C THR A 101 17.05 0.26 -3.39
N ASP A 102 17.07 0.80 -4.61
CA ASP A 102 17.50 2.14 -4.91
C ASP A 102 16.62 3.17 -4.19
N GLU A 103 17.21 4.23 -3.66
CA GLU A 103 16.52 5.24 -2.83
C GLU A 103 15.38 5.96 -3.56
N ASP A 104 15.41 6.01 -4.88
CA ASP A 104 14.36 6.59 -5.72
C ASP A 104 13.17 5.66 -5.98
N LYS A 105 13.29 4.36 -5.62
CA LYS A 105 12.29 3.31 -5.87
C LYS A 105 11.82 2.55 -4.64
N TRP A 106 12.57 2.64 -3.54
CA TRP A 106 12.34 1.81 -2.37
C TRP A 106 12.63 2.52 -1.06
N PHE A 107 11.74 2.36 -0.10
CA PHE A 107 11.97 2.69 1.29
C PHE A 107 11.41 1.60 2.20
N CYS A 108 12.18 1.17 3.20
CA CYS A 108 11.76 0.24 4.22
C CYS A 108 11.75 0.92 5.59
N LEU A 109 10.60 0.94 6.22
CA LEU A 109 10.43 1.40 7.60
C LEU A 109 10.41 0.19 8.54
N ASP A 110 11.45 0.03 9.36
CA ASP A 110 11.50 -0.94 10.44
C ASP A 110 10.79 -0.37 11.68
N SER A 111 9.49 -0.55 11.73
CA SER A 111 8.66 -0.08 12.85
C SER A 111 7.37 -0.85 12.94
N ASN A 112 6.99 -1.20 14.17
CA ASN A 112 5.68 -1.76 14.48
C ASN A 112 4.67 -0.72 15.02
N MET A 113 5.00 0.57 14.90
CA MET A 113 4.15 1.65 15.38
C MET A 113 3.17 2.08 14.28
N LEU A 114 1.87 2.00 14.58
CA LEU A 114 0.82 2.28 13.61
C LEU A 114 0.78 3.75 13.20
N GLU A 115 0.74 4.67 14.18
CA GLU A 115 0.55 6.10 13.92
C GLU A 115 1.70 6.71 13.11
N PRO A 116 3.00 6.49 13.43
CA PRO A 116 4.09 6.96 12.61
C PRO A 116 4.08 6.40 11.18
N SER A 117 3.78 5.11 11.03
CA SER A 117 3.72 4.46 9.70
C SER A 117 2.63 5.07 8.83
N LEU A 118 1.42 5.24 9.37
CA LEU A 118 0.32 5.90 8.65
C LEU A 118 0.56 7.39 8.42
N GLY A 119 1.25 8.06 9.36
CA GLY A 119 1.66 9.45 9.21
C GLY A 119 2.56 9.65 7.98
N MET A 120 3.60 8.84 7.84
CA MET A 120 4.51 8.88 6.68
C MET A 120 3.78 8.58 5.36
N ILE A 121 2.92 7.55 5.34
CA ILE A 121 2.09 7.24 4.16
C ILE A 121 1.23 8.44 3.78
N LYS A 122 0.58 9.07 4.75
CA LYS A 122 -0.25 10.25 4.52
C LYS A 122 0.55 11.41 3.91
N GLU A 123 1.73 11.70 4.45
CA GLU A 123 2.62 12.76 3.93
C GLU A 123 3.03 12.47 2.50
N LEU A 124 3.51 11.26 2.19
CA LEU A 124 3.90 10.86 0.84
C LEU A 124 2.76 11.00 -0.18
N VAL A 125 1.53 10.67 0.21
CA VAL A 125 0.37 10.80 -0.69
C VAL A 125 -0.07 12.25 -0.83
N THR A 126 -0.01 13.05 0.26
CA THR A 126 -0.48 14.45 0.24
C THR A 126 0.48 15.35 -0.51
N ASP A 127 1.79 15.17 -0.31
CA ASP A 127 2.84 16.01 -0.88
C ASP A 127 3.50 15.40 -2.12
N ASN A 128 2.74 14.61 -2.87
CA ASN A 128 3.24 13.91 -4.07
C ASN A 128 3.49 14.86 -5.25
N ILE A 129 4.47 15.76 -5.11
CA ILE A 129 4.86 16.74 -6.12
C ILE A 129 5.42 16.05 -7.38
N GLU A 130 6.16 14.96 -7.19
CA GLU A 130 6.79 14.18 -8.27
C GLU A 130 5.79 13.27 -9.00
N LYS A 131 4.53 13.23 -8.57
CA LYS A 131 3.47 12.38 -9.13
C LYS A 131 3.83 10.90 -9.16
N LYS A 132 4.63 10.44 -8.20
CA LYS A 132 4.98 9.02 -8.07
C LYS A 132 3.74 8.17 -7.85
N LYS A 133 3.79 6.96 -8.34
CA LYS A 133 2.82 5.90 -8.05
C LYS A 133 3.36 5.08 -6.90
N TYR A 134 2.59 4.95 -5.83
CA TYR A 134 3.03 4.28 -4.61
C TYR A 134 2.41 2.90 -4.45
N LEU A 135 3.24 1.95 -4.07
CA LEU A 135 2.82 0.67 -3.50
C LEU A 135 3.22 0.65 -2.02
N PHE A 136 2.24 0.75 -1.12
CA PHE A 136 2.44 0.62 0.31
C PHE A 136 2.22 -0.82 0.74
N ILE A 137 3.22 -1.42 1.40
CA ILE A 137 3.14 -2.78 1.94
C ILE A 137 3.27 -2.72 3.45
N LEU A 138 2.31 -3.26 4.18
CA LEU A 138 2.36 -3.39 5.63
C LEU A 138 2.47 -4.87 6.00
N ASP A 139 3.64 -5.30 6.40
CA ASP A 139 3.94 -6.70 6.71
C ASP A 139 4.38 -6.88 8.18
N SER A 140 3.47 -7.25 9.05
CA SER A 140 2.05 -7.46 8.83
C SER A 140 1.23 -6.43 9.61
N SER A 141 -0.03 -6.22 9.18
CA SER A 141 -0.95 -5.33 9.90
C SER A 141 -1.22 -5.79 11.34
N ASP A 142 -1.12 -7.09 11.59
CA ASP A 142 -1.39 -7.68 12.91
C ASP A 142 -0.24 -7.43 13.91
N ALA A 143 0.95 -7.09 13.43
CA ALA A 143 2.11 -6.72 14.24
C ALA A 143 2.15 -5.22 14.60
N LEU A 144 1.29 -4.41 13.99
CA LEU A 144 1.23 -2.98 14.26
C LEU A 144 0.55 -2.69 15.59
N CYS A 145 1.23 -1.94 16.44
CA CYS A 145 0.77 -1.53 17.76
C CYS A 145 0.46 -0.04 17.79
N ARG A 146 -0.58 0.34 18.53
CA ARG A 146 -0.87 1.75 18.78
C ARG A 146 0.06 2.30 19.85
N VAL A 147 0.49 3.55 19.69
CA VAL A 147 1.34 4.25 20.68
C VAL A 147 0.69 4.25 22.06
N ASP A 148 -0.63 4.48 22.13
CA ASP A 148 -1.38 4.51 23.38
C ASP A 148 -1.40 3.15 24.12
N ASP A 149 -1.32 2.03 23.39
CA ASP A 149 -1.37 0.70 24.00
C ASP A 149 -0.06 0.34 24.68
N LEU A 150 1.08 0.81 24.16
CA LEU A 150 2.39 0.64 24.80
C LEU A 150 2.50 1.34 26.16
N SER A 151 1.73 2.40 26.37
CA SER A 151 1.74 3.14 27.65
C SER A 151 0.90 2.49 28.75
N LYS A 152 0.03 1.52 28.42
CA LYS A 152 -0.89 0.86 29.36
C LYS A 152 -0.34 -0.41 29.98
N ASP A 153 0.61 -1.07 29.33
CA ASP A 153 1.11 -2.39 29.76
C ASP A 153 2.18 -2.33 30.86
N PHE A 154 2.53 -1.13 31.34
CA PHE A 154 3.54 -0.93 32.40
C PHE A 154 2.98 -0.35 33.71
N LYS A 155 1.70 -0.64 34.03
CA LYS A 155 1.12 -0.30 35.34
C LYS A 155 0.69 -1.54 36.10
#